data_1d6e433fd870bc901e3776b706c3bab3
#
_entry.id   1d6e433fd870bc901e3776b706c3bab3
#
_cell.length_a   1.000
_cell.length_b   1.000
_cell.length_c   1.000
_cell.angle_alpha   90.00
_cell.angle_beta   90.00
_cell.angle_gamma   90.00
#
_symmetry.space_group_name_H-M   'P 1'
#
loop_
_entity.id
_entity.type
_entity.pdbx_description
1 polymer ?
#
loop_
_entity_poly.entity_id
_entity_poly.type
_entity_poly.pdbx_seq_one_letter_code
_entity_poly.pdbx_strand_id
1 'polypeptide(L)'
;MSKELNLFKELFTDCPNIAILHVDNSLNLINNALEEVRSANDGNINYIKFENQNSARLRATAREYEYIVLGDILSHCPNKDKILQLMYKAIENSGNIIILEKKSHDNREEILSLLDELGFMASNTIELFEDYYIFTAKKMHHWGKGL
;
A
#
# COMPACT_ATOMS: atom_id res chain seq x y z
N MET A 1 16.44 -13.77 6.76
CA MET A 1 15.52 -12.61 6.81
C MET A 1 15.05 -12.44 8.26
N SER A 2 14.85 -11.22 8.69
CA SER A 2 14.44 -10.95 10.06
C SER A 2 13.03 -11.45 10.35
N LYS A 3 12.71 -11.58 11.62
CA LYS A 3 11.38 -12.00 12.06
C LYS A 3 10.32 -10.99 11.59
N GLU A 4 10.63 -9.70 11.68
CA GLU A 4 9.71 -8.65 11.28
C GLU A 4 9.39 -8.74 9.78
N LEU A 5 10.38 -8.98 8.95
CA LEU A 5 10.15 -9.11 7.51
C LEU A 5 9.40 -10.38 7.17
N ASN A 6 9.63 -11.46 7.90
CA ASN A 6 8.83 -12.68 7.71
C ASN A 6 7.36 -12.44 8.06
N LEU A 7 7.10 -11.70 9.14
CA LEU A 7 5.74 -11.34 9.50
C LEU A 7 5.12 -10.39 8.49
N PHE A 8 5.93 -9.48 7.94
CA PHE A 8 5.44 -8.58 6.88
C PHE A 8 4.94 -9.36 5.67
N LYS A 9 5.66 -10.42 5.28
CA LYS A 9 5.24 -11.25 4.15
C LYS A 9 3.90 -11.92 4.40
N GLU A 10 3.55 -12.18 5.66
CA GLU A 10 2.27 -12.81 5.99
C GLU A 10 1.07 -11.91 5.75
N LEU A 11 1.30 -10.62 5.51
CA LEU A 11 0.21 -9.72 5.10
C LEU A 11 -0.31 -10.04 3.70
N PHE A 12 0.46 -10.78 2.92
CA PHE A 12 0.10 -11.14 1.56
C PHE A 12 -0.47 -12.55 1.51
N THR A 13 -1.67 -12.67 0.96
CA THR A 13 -2.25 -14.00 0.75
C THR A 13 -1.72 -14.57 -0.57
N ASP A 14 -1.79 -15.89 -0.69
CA ASP A 14 -1.40 -16.53 -1.94
C ASP A 14 -2.29 -16.01 -3.07
N CYS A 15 -1.65 -15.51 -4.11
CA CYS A 15 -2.35 -14.88 -5.21
C CYS A 15 -1.55 -15.14 -6.48
N PRO A 16 -1.84 -16.23 -7.23
CA PRO A 16 -1.09 -16.52 -8.45
C PRO A 16 -1.09 -15.34 -9.41
N ASN A 17 0.09 -15.05 -9.95
CA ASN A 17 0.31 -13.91 -10.84
C ASN A 17 0.03 -12.56 -10.17
N ILE A 18 0.32 -12.46 -8.89
CA ILE A 18 0.07 -11.25 -8.10
C ILE A 18 0.68 -10.02 -8.80
N ALA A 19 -0.08 -8.95 -8.86
CA ALA A 19 0.41 -7.68 -9.37
C ALA A 19 0.51 -6.69 -8.20
N ILE A 20 1.72 -6.22 -7.95
CA ILE A 20 2.01 -5.32 -6.84
C ILE A 20 2.52 -4.00 -7.39
N LEU A 21 1.96 -2.91 -6.91
CA LEU A 21 2.53 -1.58 -7.13
C LEU A 21 3.30 -1.20 -5.86
N HIS A 22 4.57 -0.90 -5.99
CA HIS A 22 5.41 -0.51 -4.86
C HIS A 22 5.96 0.89 -5.12
N VAL A 23 5.43 1.88 -4.42
CA VAL A 23 5.92 3.26 -4.47
C VAL A 23 6.72 3.50 -3.20
N ASP A 24 8.00 3.84 -3.34
CA ASP A 24 8.90 3.86 -2.19
C ASP A 24 9.78 5.10 -2.19
N ASN A 25 9.92 5.70 -1.01
CA ASN A 25 10.77 6.87 -0.81
C ASN A 25 12.14 6.44 -0.29
N SER A 26 12.83 5.60 -1.07
CA SER A 26 14.18 5.12 -0.77
C SER A 26 14.30 4.43 0.59
N LEU A 27 13.23 3.81 1.03
CA LEU A 27 13.19 3.15 2.33
C LEU A 27 14.06 1.91 2.38
N ASN A 28 14.05 1.12 1.32
CA ASN A 28 14.83 -0.12 1.18
C ASN A 28 14.62 -1.12 2.31
N LEU A 29 13.54 -0.99 3.05
CA LEU A 29 13.27 -1.84 4.20
C LEU A 29 12.63 -3.15 3.81
N ILE A 30 11.69 -3.10 2.85
CA ILE A 30 10.83 -4.23 2.53
C ILE A 30 11.06 -4.82 1.15
N ASN A 31 12.06 -4.30 0.42
CA ASN A 31 12.26 -4.70 -0.97
C ASN A 31 12.48 -6.20 -1.13
N ASN A 32 13.30 -6.80 -0.25
CA ASN A 32 13.57 -8.23 -0.33
C ASN A 32 12.33 -9.06 0.01
N ALA A 33 11.55 -8.61 1.00
CA ALA A 33 10.34 -9.31 1.37
C ALA A 33 9.32 -9.30 0.22
N LEU A 34 9.17 -8.15 -0.45
CA LEU A 34 8.26 -8.04 -1.59
C LEU A 34 8.74 -8.91 -2.75
N GLU A 35 10.05 -8.98 -2.98
CA GLU A 35 10.59 -9.83 -4.04
C GLU A 35 10.30 -11.31 -3.77
N GLU A 36 10.37 -11.72 -2.51
CA GLU A 36 10.03 -13.10 -2.15
C GLU A 36 8.55 -13.40 -2.36
N VAL A 37 7.67 -12.43 -2.03
CA VAL A 37 6.25 -12.58 -2.30
C VAL A 37 5.99 -12.71 -3.80
N ARG A 38 6.61 -11.84 -4.59
CA ARG A 38 6.49 -11.87 -6.05
C ARG A 38 6.93 -13.23 -6.59
N SER A 39 8.09 -13.69 -6.18
CA SER A 39 8.65 -14.95 -6.68
C SER A 39 7.77 -16.14 -6.30
N ALA A 40 7.28 -16.17 -5.07
CA ALA A 40 6.43 -17.27 -4.59
C ALA A 40 5.10 -17.36 -5.34
N ASN A 41 4.66 -16.28 -5.96
CA ASN A 41 3.35 -16.20 -6.63
C ASN A 41 3.48 -16.03 -8.14
N ASP A 42 4.67 -16.12 -8.69
CA ASP A 42 4.92 -15.86 -10.13
C ASP A 42 4.32 -14.53 -10.58
N GLY A 43 4.50 -13.52 -9.74
CA GLY A 43 3.87 -12.23 -9.96
C GLY A 43 4.78 -11.18 -10.55
N ASN A 44 4.31 -9.95 -10.50
CA ASN A 44 5.06 -8.79 -10.98
C ASN A 44 4.98 -7.67 -9.97
N ILE A 45 6.09 -6.93 -9.83
CA ILE A 45 6.13 -5.70 -9.05
C ILE A 45 6.42 -4.55 -10.01
N ASN A 46 5.54 -3.56 -10.00
CA ASN A 46 5.82 -2.29 -10.65
C ASN A 46 6.38 -1.35 -9.59
N TYR A 47 7.69 -1.14 -9.63
CA TYR A 47 8.37 -0.32 -8.65
C TYR A 47 8.49 1.12 -9.15
N ILE A 48 8.04 2.07 -8.32
CA ILE A 48 8.17 3.48 -8.61
C ILE A 48 8.93 4.11 -7.45
N LYS A 49 10.10 4.67 -7.76
CA LYS A 49 10.84 5.44 -6.78
C LYS A 49 10.13 6.78 -6.59
N PHE A 50 9.70 7.04 -5.38
CA PHE A 50 9.08 8.32 -5.07
C PHE A 50 10.16 9.39 -5.01
N GLU A 51 9.97 10.44 -5.78
CA GLU A 51 10.82 11.60 -5.71
C GLU A 51 9.94 12.78 -5.37
N ASN A 52 10.49 13.72 -4.64
CA ASN A 52 9.76 14.88 -4.23
C ASN A 52 9.02 15.49 -5.42
N GLN A 53 7.73 15.76 -5.25
CA GLN A 53 6.86 16.34 -6.26
C GLN A 53 6.51 15.42 -7.43
N ASN A 54 6.98 14.19 -7.42
CA ASN A 54 6.61 13.24 -8.48
C ASN A 54 5.21 12.67 -8.27
N SER A 55 4.52 13.07 -7.23
CA SER A 55 3.15 12.62 -7.01
C SER A 55 2.26 12.90 -8.22
N ALA A 56 2.53 13.99 -8.94
CA ALA A 56 1.79 14.33 -10.14
C ALA A 56 2.02 13.35 -11.30
N ARG A 57 3.06 12.53 -11.21
CA ARG A 57 3.38 11.54 -12.23
C ARG A 57 2.82 10.16 -11.92
N LEU A 58 2.28 9.99 -10.71
CA LEU A 58 1.66 8.73 -10.37
C LEU A 58 0.40 8.57 -11.20
N ARG A 59 0.34 7.47 -11.93
CA ARG A 59 -0.79 7.16 -12.80
C ARG A 59 -1.39 5.84 -12.36
N ALA A 60 -2.67 5.73 -12.54
CA ALA A 60 -3.38 4.55 -12.11
C ALA A 60 -4.29 4.07 -13.22
N THR A 61 -4.07 2.83 -13.64
CA THR A 61 -5.03 2.10 -14.45
C THR A 61 -5.99 1.41 -13.50
N ALA A 62 -7.27 1.50 -13.77
CA ALA A 62 -8.28 0.96 -12.87
C ALA A 62 -8.10 -0.54 -12.71
N ARG A 63 -8.14 -1.01 -11.46
CA ARG A 63 -8.13 -2.42 -11.10
C ARG A 63 -6.94 -3.18 -11.64
N GLU A 64 -5.77 -2.56 -11.56
CA GLU A 64 -4.56 -3.19 -12.09
C GLU A 64 -3.84 -4.04 -11.04
N TYR A 65 -3.93 -3.70 -9.76
CA TYR A 65 -3.10 -4.31 -8.72
C TYR A 65 -3.93 -4.96 -7.63
N GLU A 66 -3.50 -6.16 -7.20
CA GLU A 66 -4.04 -6.82 -6.02
C GLU A 66 -3.50 -6.20 -4.74
N TYR A 67 -2.27 -5.69 -4.77
CA TYR A 67 -1.65 -5.05 -3.62
C TYR A 67 -0.95 -3.77 -4.04
N ILE A 68 -1.10 -2.72 -3.24
CA ILE A 68 -0.33 -1.50 -3.41
C ILE A 68 0.40 -1.25 -2.10
N VAL A 69 1.72 -1.02 -2.20
CA VAL A 69 2.56 -0.77 -1.03
C VAL A 69 3.18 0.62 -1.17
N LEU A 70 2.90 1.48 -0.20
CA LEU A 70 3.43 2.84 -0.17
C LEU A 70 4.45 2.95 0.96
N GLY A 71 5.71 3.16 0.61
CA GLY A 71 6.82 3.21 1.57
C GLY A 71 7.24 4.63 1.91
N ASP A 72 6.70 5.18 2.98
CA ASP A 72 7.08 6.49 3.53
C ASP A 72 6.88 7.62 2.52
N ILE A 73 5.74 7.64 1.83
CA ILE A 73 5.50 8.69 0.84
C ILE A 73 4.44 9.70 1.25
N LEU A 74 3.43 9.28 2.01
CA LEU A 74 2.28 10.15 2.26
C LEU A 74 2.63 11.41 3.04
N SER A 75 3.53 11.31 4.02
CA SER A 75 3.94 12.47 4.80
C SER A 75 4.66 13.52 3.96
N HIS A 76 5.16 13.14 2.78
CA HIS A 76 5.85 14.03 1.86
C HIS A 76 4.92 14.58 0.78
N CYS A 77 3.65 14.22 0.81
CA CYS A 77 2.67 14.64 -0.19
C CYS A 77 1.73 15.69 0.39
N PRO A 78 1.60 16.85 -0.26
CA PRO A 78 0.64 17.86 0.22
C PRO A 78 -0.82 17.43 0.03
N ASN A 79 -1.08 16.56 -0.94
CA ASN A 79 -2.43 16.10 -1.25
C ASN A 79 -2.55 14.59 -1.05
N LYS A 80 -2.49 14.16 0.21
CA LYS A 80 -2.58 12.74 0.54
C LYS A 80 -3.86 12.10 0.03
N ASP A 81 -4.97 12.84 0.12
CA ASP A 81 -6.27 12.36 -0.32
C ASP A 81 -6.27 12.00 -1.80
N LYS A 82 -5.65 12.83 -2.64
CA LYS A 82 -5.58 12.58 -4.07
C LYS A 82 -4.75 11.35 -4.39
N ILE A 83 -3.64 11.19 -3.69
CA ILE A 83 -2.79 9.99 -3.87
C ILE A 83 -3.59 8.74 -3.52
N LEU A 84 -4.26 8.76 -2.39
CA LEU A 84 -5.04 7.60 -1.95
C LEU A 84 -6.24 7.34 -2.86
N GLN A 85 -6.85 8.37 -3.44
CA GLN A 85 -7.91 8.19 -4.44
C GLN A 85 -7.38 7.47 -5.67
N LEU A 86 -6.20 7.86 -6.15
CA LEU A 86 -5.58 7.17 -7.29
C LEU A 86 -5.30 5.72 -6.96
N MET A 87 -4.79 5.46 -5.75
CA MET A 87 -4.50 4.10 -5.33
C MET A 87 -5.77 3.26 -5.21
N TYR A 88 -6.84 3.85 -4.67
CA TYR A 88 -8.12 3.16 -4.60
C TYR A 88 -8.61 2.71 -5.98
N LYS A 89 -8.48 3.59 -6.95
CA LYS A 89 -8.87 3.27 -8.33
C LYS A 89 -8.01 2.14 -8.91
N ALA A 90 -6.73 2.15 -8.60
CA ALA A 90 -5.78 1.19 -9.16
C ALA A 90 -5.85 -0.20 -8.53
N ILE A 91 -6.45 -0.31 -7.36
CA ILE A 91 -6.56 -1.60 -6.67
C ILE A 91 -7.71 -2.41 -7.25
N GLU A 92 -7.46 -3.71 -7.44
CA GLU A 92 -8.48 -4.66 -7.85
C GLU A 92 -9.52 -4.82 -6.73
N ASN A 93 -10.75 -5.21 -7.08
CA ASN A 93 -11.75 -5.50 -6.07
C ASN A 93 -11.22 -6.58 -5.13
N SER A 94 -11.41 -6.37 -3.84
CA SER A 94 -10.88 -7.21 -2.77
C SER A 94 -9.37 -7.13 -2.61
N GLY A 95 -8.72 -6.19 -3.30
CA GLY A 95 -7.29 -5.94 -3.12
C GLY A 95 -7.00 -5.13 -1.88
N ASN A 96 -5.74 -4.98 -1.58
CA ASN A 96 -5.29 -4.36 -0.34
C ASN A 96 -4.28 -3.26 -0.58
N ILE A 97 -4.30 -2.25 0.28
CA ILE A 97 -3.24 -1.25 0.35
C ILE A 97 -2.46 -1.46 1.65
N ILE A 98 -1.15 -1.31 1.56
CA ILE A 98 -0.25 -1.39 2.70
C ILE A 98 0.59 -0.11 2.69
N ILE A 99 0.55 0.62 3.78
CA ILE A 99 1.21 1.94 3.88
C ILE A 99 2.19 1.90 5.04
N LEU A 100 3.44 2.28 4.78
CA LEU A 100 4.42 2.48 5.84
C LEU A 100 4.64 3.96 6.05
N GLU A 101 4.59 4.40 7.31
CA GLU A 101 4.85 5.79 7.70
C GLU A 101 5.70 5.81 8.96
N LYS A 102 6.64 6.74 9.03
CA LYS A 102 7.45 6.88 10.23
C LYS A 102 6.59 7.25 11.42
N LYS A 103 6.80 6.58 12.55
CA LYS A 103 6.08 6.88 13.78
C LYS A 103 6.29 8.33 14.22
N SER A 104 7.46 8.89 13.93
CA SER A 104 7.80 10.26 14.28
C SER A 104 6.94 11.30 13.58
N HIS A 105 6.29 10.96 12.46
CA HIS A 105 5.41 11.88 11.77
C HIS A 105 4.06 12.05 12.47
N ASP A 106 3.71 11.13 13.35
CA ASP A 106 2.49 11.19 14.18
C ASP A 106 1.23 11.49 13.36
N ASN A 107 1.09 10.80 12.22
CA ASN A 107 -0.03 11.00 11.31
C ASN A 107 -1.01 9.82 11.27
N ARG A 108 -0.99 9.00 12.30
CA ARG A 108 -1.79 7.77 12.36
C ARG A 108 -3.28 8.03 12.18
N GLU A 109 -3.82 8.97 12.95
CA GLU A 109 -5.25 9.25 12.90
C GLU A 109 -5.65 9.86 11.57
N GLU A 110 -4.82 10.72 11.02
CA GLU A 110 -5.06 11.32 9.72
C GLU A 110 -5.15 10.26 8.63
N ILE A 111 -4.20 9.33 8.61
CA ILE A 111 -4.17 8.28 7.59
C ILE A 111 -5.40 7.37 7.70
N LEU A 112 -5.73 6.94 8.92
CA LEU A 112 -6.89 6.09 9.13
C LEU A 112 -8.19 6.77 8.70
N SER A 113 -8.34 8.06 9.04
CA SER A 113 -9.51 8.82 8.64
C SER A 113 -9.62 8.94 7.13
N LEU A 114 -8.50 9.21 6.45
CA LEU A 114 -8.50 9.32 5.00
C LEU A 114 -8.89 8.01 4.32
N LEU A 115 -8.37 6.90 4.83
CA LEU A 115 -8.72 5.59 4.27
C LEU A 115 -10.23 5.33 4.38
N ASP A 116 -10.79 5.62 5.55
CA ASP A 116 -12.24 5.43 5.76
C ASP A 116 -13.05 6.34 4.86
N GLU A 117 -12.68 7.61 4.77
CA GLU A 117 -13.40 8.59 3.95
C GLU A 117 -13.39 8.23 2.47
N LEU A 118 -12.32 7.61 2.00
CA LEU A 118 -12.19 7.26 0.59
C LEU A 118 -12.85 5.94 0.23
N GLY A 119 -13.40 5.24 1.22
CA GLY A 119 -14.14 4.02 0.96
C GLY A 119 -13.38 2.73 1.21
N PHE A 120 -12.14 2.82 1.67
CA PHE A 120 -11.43 1.61 2.09
C PHE A 120 -12.10 1.02 3.32
N MET A 121 -12.06 -0.30 3.43
CA MET A 121 -12.67 -1.02 4.53
C MET A 121 -11.59 -1.68 5.38
N ALA A 122 -11.93 -1.98 6.62
CA ALA A 122 -11.07 -2.71 7.54
C ALA A 122 -9.70 -2.03 7.73
N SER A 123 -9.69 -0.70 7.76
CA SER A 123 -8.45 0.04 8.00
C SER A 123 -7.91 -0.28 9.39
N ASN A 124 -6.61 -0.52 9.47
CA ASN A 124 -5.98 -0.97 10.69
C ASN A 124 -4.53 -0.51 10.74
N THR A 125 -3.99 -0.42 11.96
CA THR A 125 -2.57 -0.12 12.18
C THR A 125 -1.90 -1.32 12.80
N ILE A 126 -0.74 -1.68 12.25
CA ILE A 126 0.07 -2.78 12.75
C ILE A 126 1.42 -2.21 13.18
N GLU A 127 1.86 -2.55 14.38
CA GLU A 127 3.16 -2.11 14.88
C GLU A 127 4.15 -3.27 14.80
N LEU A 128 4.68 -3.46 13.62
CA LEU A 128 5.60 -4.54 13.32
C LEU A 128 7.06 -4.08 13.35
N PHE A 129 7.33 -2.90 12.78
CA PHE A 129 8.67 -2.34 12.75
C PHE A 129 8.83 -1.29 13.84
N GLU A 130 10.07 -1.14 14.32
CA GLU A 130 10.35 -0.22 15.42
C GLU A 130 10.02 1.24 15.08
N ASP A 131 10.42 1.66 13.88
CA ASP A 131 10.32 3.08 13.49
C ASP A 131 9.13 3.40 12.59
N TYR A 132 8.37 2.41 12.19
CA TYR A 132 7.30 2.60 11.21
C TYR A 132 6.00 1.97 11.66
N TYR A 133 4.91 2.70 11.45
CA TYR A 133 3.58 2.10 11.47
C TYR A 133 3.32 1.46 10.11
N ILE A 134 2.55 0.38 10.12
CA ILE A 134 2.00 -0.20 8.91
C ILE A 134 0.49 0.01 8.97
N PHE A 135 -0.06 0.63 7.94
CA PHE A 135 -1.51 0.74 7.80
C PHE A 135 -1.96 -0.22 6.72
N THR A 136 -3.00 -0.97 6.99
CA THR A 136 -3.60 -1.88 6.00
C THR A 136 -5.06 -1.54 5.83
N ALA A 137 -5.55 -1.67 4.61
CA ALA A 137 -6.97 -1.49 4.32
C ALA A 137 -7.30 -2.25 3.05
N LYS A 138 -8.58 -2.47 2.82
CA LYS A 138 -9.06 -3.30 1.73
C LYS A 138 -10.06 -2.54 0.88
N LYS A 139 -10.01 -2.74 -0.43
CA LYS A 139 -11.03 -2.26 -1.33
C LYS A 139 -12.06 -3.38 -1.50
N MET A 140 -13.24 -3.18 -0.92
CA MET A 140 -14.29 -4.18 -0.99
C MET A 140 -15.06 -4.06 -2.29
N HIS A 141 -15.57 -5.20 -2.75
CA HIS A 141 -16.48 -5.21 -3.88
C HIS A 141 -17.85 -4.71 -3.44
N HIS A 142 -18.37 -3.71 -4.14
CA HIS A 142 -19.64 -3.09 -3.79
C HIS A 142 -20.79 -3.76 -4.54
N TRP A 143 -21.45 -4.71 -3.90
CA TRP A 143 -22.64 -5.34 -4.42
C TRP A 143 -23.82 -4.37 -4.36
N GLY A 144 -24.65 -4.40 -5.34
CA GLY A 144 -25.87 -3.59 -5.36
C GLY A 144 -25.64 -2.16 -5.77
N LYS A 145 -24.40 -1.69 -5.76
CA LYS A 145 -24.09 -0.34 -6.14
C LYS A 145 -23.83 -0.31 -7.63
N GLY A 146 -24.65 0.38 -8.35
CA GLY A 146 -24.54 0.39 -9.79
C GLY A 146 -25.02 -0.89 -10.46
N LEU A 147 -25.64 -1.70 -9.71
CA LEU A 147 -26.32 -2.88 -10.26
C LEU A 147 -27.57 -2.47 -10.97
#